data_5f47c12666d93145ad4d6d81853e725a
#
_entry.id   5f47c12666d93145ad4d6d81853e725a
#
_cell.length_a   1.000
_cell.length_b   1.000
_cell.length_c   1.000
_cell.angle_alpha   90.00
_cell.angle_beta   90.00
_cell.angle_gamma   90.00
#
_symmetry.space_group_name_H-M   'P 1'
#
loop_
_entity.id
_entity.type
_entity.pdbx_description
1 polymer ?
#
loop_
_entity_poly.entity_id
_entity_poly.type
_entity_poly.pdbx_seq_one_letter_code
_entity_poly.pdbx_strand_id
1 'polypeptide(L)'
;MADKKITALTASTALSADDLFHVVDSPASSPSNKKITVAHAFNLVPTYLGFSATPQVVTSGNINVSAAVSFISVNGGQSYALPAGTAGQIKILVCTVATNSPVATVTPAASGNDGYNTIAFKAVGQAATLMYVNTAWMIIALGSTSAGLAGGTVGPITA
;
A
#
# COMPACT_ATOMS: atom_id res chain seq x y z
N MET A 1 -12.63 -38.13 20.57
CA MET A 1 -12.05 -38.02 19.20
C MET A 1 -10.70 -38.73 19.29
N ALA A 2 -10.42 -39.71 18.41
CA ALA A 2 -9.13 -40.41 18.44
C ALA A 2 -8.03 -39.49 17.96
N ASP A 3 -6.89 -39.48 18.64
CA ASP A 3 -5.71 -38.72 18.20
C ASP A 3 -5.20 -39.28 16.87
N LYS A 4 -5.14 -38.41 15.86
CA LYS A 4 -4.55 -38.77 14.55
C LYS A 4 -3.15 -38.19 14.46
N LYS A 5 -2.22 -39.00 13.96
CA LYS A 5 -0.91 -38.49 13.57
C LYS A 5 -1.08 -37.43 12.46
N ILE A 6 -0.24 -36.42 12.44
CA ILE A 6 -0.27 -35.35 11.42
C ILE A 6 -0.27 -35.92 9.99
N THR A 7 0.48 -37.01 9.77
CA THR A 7 0.57 -37.70 8.46
C THR A 7 -0.72 -38.43 8.06
N ALA A 8 -1.66 -38.62 8.99
CA ALA A 8 -2.96 -39.26 8.74
C ALA A 8 -4.11 -38.26 8.58
N LEU A 9 -3.81 -36.97 8.57
CA LEU A 9 -4.79 -35.92 8.32
C LEU A 9 -4.99 -35.76 6.81
N THR A 10 -6.20 -35.40 6.44
CA THR A 10 -6.48 -35.00 5.05
C THR A 10 -5.76 -33.70 4.72
N ALA A 11 -5.04 -33.68 3.60
CA ALA A 11 -4.36 -32.49 3.16
C ALA A 11 -5.37 -31.37 2.84
N SER A 12 -5.10 -30.17 3.34
CA SER A 12 -5.80 -28.96 2.90
C SER A 12 -5.08 -28.39 1.67
N THR A 13 -5.84 -28.03 0.66
CA THR A 13 -5.32 -27.39 -0.57
C THR A 13 -5.43 -25.89 -0.56
N ALA A 14 -6.10 -25.30 0.45
CA ALA A 14 -6.27 -23.86 0.62
C ALA A 14 -6.29 -23.51 2.10
N LEU A 15 -5.71 -22.36 2.45
CA LEU A 15 -5.78 -21.79 3.78
C LEU A 15 -6.91 -20.74 3.85
N SER A 16 -7.71 -20.82 4.90
CA SER A 16 -8.68 -19.79 5.27
C SER A 16 -8.08 -18.87 6.34
N ALA A 17 -8.58 -17.65 6.44
CA ALA A 17 -8.18 -16.70 7.48
C ALA A 17 -8.41 -17.23 8.90
N ASP A 18 -9.42 -18.07 9.09
CA ASP A 18 -9.83 -18.65 10.38
C ASP A 18 -9.12 -19.97 10.71
N ASP A 19 -8.35 -20.52 9.79
CA ASP A 19 -7.56 -21.72 10.05
C ASP A 19 -6.54 -21.49 11.18
N LEU A 20 -6.22 -22.54 11.92
CA LEU A 20 -5.45 -22.44 13.13
C LEU A 20 -4.06 -23.09 12.99
N PHE A 21 -3.04 -22.34 13.42
CA PHE A 21 -1.72 -22.88 13.67
C PHE A 21 -1.50 -23.10 15.16
N HIS A 22 -0.77 -24.15 15.50
CA HIS A 22 -0.24 -24.34 16.83
C HIS A 22 1.10 -23.62 16.96
N VAL A 23 1.25 -22.84 18.03
CA VAL A 23 2.49 -22.10 18.34
C VAL A 23 2.89 -22.30 19.79
N VAL A 24 4.19 -22.27 20.06
CA VAL A 24 4.73 -22.16 21.41
C VAL A 24 5.03 -20.69 21.68
N ASP A 25 4.30 -20.11 22.62
CA ASP A 25 4.50 -18.73 23.03
C ASP A 25 5.54 -18.64 24.13
N SER A 26 6.38 -17.61 24.10
CA SER A 26 7.46 -17.34 25.07
C SER A 26 8.43 -18.52 25.28
N PRO A 27 9.03 -19.11 24.22
CA PRO A 27 9.81 -20.33 24.31
C PRO A 27 11.06 -20.19 25.19
N ALA A 28 11.58 -18.97 25.35
CA ALA A 28 12.79 -18.69 26.13
C ALA A 28 12.56 -18.46 27.62
N SER A 29 11.30 -18.30 28.07
CA SER A 29 11.01 -17.97 29.47
C SER A 29 9.98 -18.92 30.12
N SER A 30 8.73 -18.79 29.70
CA SER A 30 7.61 -19.60 30.22
C SER A 30 6.82 -20.15 29.02
N PRO A 31 7.28 -21.23 28.40
CA PRO A 31 6.68 -21.75 27.20
C PRO A 31 5.23 -22.20 27.46
N SER A 32 4.33 -21.75 26.61
CA SER A 32 2.93 -22.16 26.63
C SER A 32 2.45 -22.48 25.22
N ASN A 33 1.64 -23.54 25.11
CA ASN A 33 1.03 -23.93 23.85
C ASN A 33 -0.20 -23.05 23.59
N LYS A 34 -0.21 -22.39 22.45
CA LYS A 34 -1.32 -21.54 22.01
C LYS A 34 -1.72 -21.87 20.58
N LYS A 35 -2.91 -21.45 20.20
CA LYS A 35 -3.36 -21.43 18.82
C LYS A 35 -3.33 -20.01 18.31
N ILE A 36 -3.01 -19.84 17.02
CA ILE A 36 -3.07 -18.58 16.32
C ILE A 36 -3.80 -18.81 14.99
N THR A 37 -4.63 -17.87 14.56
CA THR A 37 -5.26 -17.95 13.24
C THR A 37 -4.27 -17.60 12.14
N VAL A 38 -4.53 -18.08 10.92
CA VAL A 38 -3.77 -17.70 9.72
C VAL A 38 -3.76 -16.17 9.56
N ALA A 39 -4.91 -15.52 9.75
CA ALA A 39 -5.00 -14.06 9.70
C ALA A 39 -4.02 -13.38 10.66
N HIS A 40 -3.93 -13.84 11.91
CA HIS A 40 -3.01 -13.28 12.90
C HIS A 40 -1.55 -13.63 12.61
N ALA A 41 -1.26 -14.85 12.15
CA ALA A 41 0.11 -15.26 11.82
C ALA A 41 0.71 -14.39 10.71
N PHE A 42 -0.10 -14.00 9.73
CA PHE A 42 0.33 -13.17 8.60
C PHE A 42 0.08 -11.67 8.80
N ASN A 43 -0.53 -11.25 9.92
CA ASN A 43 -0.79 -9.84 10.20
C ASN A 43 0.48 -8.97 10.26
N LEU A 44 1.62 -9.57 10.58
CA LEU A 44 2.92 -8.89 10.61
C LEU A 44 3.65 -8.93 9.26
N VAL A 45 3.10 -9.62 8.25
CA VAL A 45 3.65 -9.56 6.90
C VAL A 45 3.35 -8.18 6.32
N PRO A 46 4.36 -7.40 5.93
CA PRO A 46 4.14 -6.05 5.45
C PRO A 46 3.28 -6.02 4.19
N THR A 47 2.09 -5.45 4.29
CA THR A 47 1.16 -5.31 3.15
C THR A 47 1.68 -4.38 2.06
N TYR A 48 2.61 -3.50 2.40
CA TYR A 48 3.26 -2.61 1.44
C TYR A 48 4.17 -3.34 0.43
N LEU A 49 4.46 -4.62 0.63
CA LEU A 49 5.18 -5.45 -0.34
C LEU A 49 4.29 -5.97 -1.50
N GLY A 50 3.10 -5.43 -1.66
CA GLY A 50 2.20 -5.82 -2.75
C GLY A 50 1.31 -7.03 -2.46
N PHE A 51 1.30 -7.53 -1.24
CA PHE A 51 0.42 -8.61 -0.80
C PHE A 51 -1.01 -8.15 -0.46
N SER A 52 -1.29 -6.87 -0.59
CA SER A 52 -2.64 -6.33 -0.40
C SER A 52 -3.52 -6.68 -1.59
N ALA A 53 -4.62 -7.38 -1.33
CA ALA A 53 -5.52 -7.85 -2.36
C ALA A 53 -6.33 -6.74 -3.04
N THR A 54 -6.59 -5.62 -2.34
CA THR A 54 -7.51 -4.58 -2.83
C THR A 54 -6.86 -3.19 -2.74
N PRO A 55 -6.68 -2.50 -3.88
CA PRO A 55 -6.28 -1.10 -3.89
C PRO A 55 -7.30 -0.22 -3.15
N GLN A 56 -6.80 0.79 -2.46
CA GLN A 56 -7.67 1.83 -1.92
C GLN A 56 -8.19 2.72 -3.05
N VAL A 57 -9.48 2.98 -3.09
CA VAL A 57 -10.06 4.03 -3.94
C VAL A 57 -10.21 5.30 -3.10
N VAL A 58 -9.50 6.37 -3.48
CA VAL A 58 -9.48 7.63 -2.74
C VAL A 58 -10.27 8.67 -3.50
N THR A 59 -11.39 9.09 -2.94
CA THR A 59 -12.27 10.13 -3.49
C THR A 59 -12.19 11.42 -2.69
N SER A 60 -11.72 11.36 -1.45
CA SER A 60 -11.53 12.52 -0.56
C SER A 60 -10.65 12.15 0.62
N GLY A 61 -10.03 13.14 1.28
CA GLY A 61 -9.36 13.00 2.57
C GLY A 61 -8.00 12.29 2.50
N ASN A 62 -7.77 11.35 3.40
CA ASN A 62 -6.47 10.74 3.59
C ASN A 62 -6.27 9.45 2.78
N ILE A 63 -5.08 9.34 2.22
CA ILE A 63 -4.60 8.09 1.63
C ILE A 63 -4.15 7.20 2.80
N ASN A 64 -4.65 5.96 2.87
CA ASN A 64 -4.16 5.04 3.86
C ASN A 64 -2.78 4.48 3.45
N VAL A 65 -1.96 4.15 4.40
CA VAL A 65 -0.63 3.58 4.15
C VAL A 65 -0.62 2.05 4.16
N SER A 66 -1.71 1.41 4.60
CA SER A 66 -1.80 -0.05 4.67
C SER A 66 -2.00 -0.71 3.30
N ALA A 67 -2.68 -0.06 2.36
CA ALA A 67 -2.77 -0.52 0.99
C ALA A 67 -1.52 -0.09 0.21
N ALA A 68 -0.84 -1.02 -0.46
CA ALA A 68 0.32 -0.70 -1.30
C ALA A 68 -0.04 0.21 -2.49
N VAL A 69 -1.25 0.06 -3.02
CA VAL A 69 -1.74 0.83 -4.17
C VAL A 69 -2.96 1.66 -3.76
N SER A 70 -2.99 2.93 -4.19
CA SER A 70 -4.18 3.77 -4.09
C SER A 70 -4.54 4.38 -5.44
N PHE A 71 -5.82 4.29 -5.77
CA PHE A 71 -6.40 4.92 -6.95
C PHE A 71 -6.89 6.32 -6.58
N ILE A 72 -6.32 7.32 -7.21
CA ILE A 72 -6.62 8.73 -6.99
C ILE A 72 -7.72 9.16 -7.96
N SER A 73 -8.80 9.70 -7.42
CA SER A 73 -9.84 10.35 -8.22
C SER A 73 -9.55 11.84 -8.29
N VAL A 74 -9.44 12.35 -9.50
CA VAL A 74 -9.20 13.76 -9.77
C VAL A 74 -10.50 14.39 -10.29
N ASN A 75 -11.20 15.11 -9.43
CA ASN A 75 -12.47 15.74 -9.74
C ASN A 75 -12.55 17.13 -9.11
N GLY A 76 -12.05 18.14 -9.81
CA GLY A 76 -12.23 19.53 -9.40
C GLY A 76 -11.35 20.00 -8.24
N GLY A 77 -10.02 19.87 -8.31
CA GLY A 77 -9.10 20.55 -7.39
C GLY A 77 -9.02 19.91 -5.98
N GLN A 78 -9.01 18.60 -5.91
CA GLN A 78 -8.97 17.88 -4.64
C GLN A 78 -7.57 17.83 -4.03
N SER A 79 -7.53 17.81 -2.70
CA SER A 79 -6.30 17.63 -1.93
C SER A 79 -6.39 16.37 -1.08
N TYR A 80 -5.33 15.57 -1.12
CA TYR A 80 -5.20 14.33 -0.37
C TYR A 80 -3.95 14.40 0.51
N ALA A 81 -4.05 13.92 1.74
CA ALA A 81 -2.88 13.78 2.60
C ALA A 81 -2.37 12.32 2.56
N LEU A 82 -1.06 12.16 2.42
CA LEU A 82 -0.39 10.87 2.56
C LEU A 82 0.34 10.86 3.92
N PRO A 83 -0.15 10.11 4.91
CA PRO A 83 0.46 10.03 6.24
C PRO A 83 1.87 9.44 6.20
N ALA A 84 2.57 9.54 7.32
CA ALA A 84 3.87 8.89 7.50
C ALA A 84 3.75 7.38 7.31
N GLY A 85 4.75 6.79 6.70
CA GLY A 85 4.86 5.36 6.47
C GLY A 85 5.78 4.66 7.48
N THR A 86 6.11 3.42 7.17
CA THR A 86 7.13 2.65 7.86
C THR A 86 8.36 2.53 6.96
N ALA A 87 9.56 2.58 7.54
CA ALA A 87 10.81 2.50 6.77
C ALA A 87 10.82 1.28 5.81
N GLY A 88 11.13 1.53 4.55
CA GLY A 88 11.09 0.54 3.47
C GLY A 88 9.71 0.33 2.83
N GLN A 89 8.66 0.99 3.32
CA GLN A 89 7.32 0.89 2.77
C GLN A 89 7.26 1.50 1.36
N ILE A 90 6.61 0.77 0.44
CA ILE A 90 6.34 1.23 -0.92
C ILE A 90 4.88 1.66 -1.02
N LYS A 91 4.64 2.78 -1.68
CA LYS A 91 3.32 3.31 -1.99
C LYS A 91 3.22 3.66 -3.46
N ILE A 92 2.21 3.12 -4.13
CA ILE A 92 1.93 3.40 -5.53
C ILE A 92 0.61 4.19 -5.60
N LEU A 93 0.66 5.35 -6.21
CA LEU A 93 -0.49 6.21 -6.45
C LEU A 93 -0.79 6.22 -7.94
N VAL A 94 -2.02 5.96 -8.33
CA VAL A 94 -2.44 5.93 -9.74
C VAL A 94 -3.68 6.77 -9.92
N CYS A 95 -3.66 7.73 -10.82
CA CYS A 95 -4.84 8.49 -11.21
C CYS A 95 -5.74 7.64 -12.12
N THR A 96 -6.93 7.30 -11.64
CA THR A 96 -7.89 6.47 -12.38
C THR A 96 -9.10 7.25 -12.89
N VAL A 97 -9.35 8.42 -12.34
CA VAL A 97 -10.44 9.31 -12.74
C VAL A 97 -9.90 10.73 -12.86
N ALA A 98 -10.17 11.40 -13.98
CA ALA A 98 -9.86 12.81 -14.18
C ALA A 98 -11.02 13.50 -14.89
N THR A 99 -11.77 14.35 -14.18
CA THR A 99 -12.92 15.09 -14.68
C THR A 99 -12.84 16.56 -14.29
N ASN A 100 -13.49 17.44 -15.07
CA ASN A 100 -13.65 18.87 -14.75
C ASN A 100 -12.35 19.69 -14.62
N SER A 101 -11.42 19.59 -15.55
CA SER A 101 -10.15 20.36 -15.56
C SER A 101 -9.37 20.24 -14.26
N PRO A 102 -8.99 19.10 -13.85
CA PRO A 102 -8.67 18.84 -12.48
C PRO A 102 -7.17 18.83 -12.21
N VAL A 103 -6.83 19.29 -11.03
CA VAL A 103 -5.55 18.93 -10.40
C VAL A 103 -5.89 18.31 -9.06
N ALA A 104 -5.50 17.07 -8.84
CA ALA A 104 -5.48 16.51 -7.50
C ALA A 104 -4.08 16.61 -6.93
N THR A 105 -3.97 17.14 -5.76
CA THR A 105 -2.69 17.35 -5.06
C THR A 105 -2.58 16.33 -3.93
N VAL A 106 -1.52 15.56 -3.92
CA VAL A 106 -1.16 14.69 -2.80
C VAL A 106 -0.05 15.34 -2.01
N THR A 107 -0.29 15.57 -0.71
CA THR A 107 0.68 16.16 0.20
C THR A 107 1.19 15.06 1.15
N PRO A 108 2.45 14.62 1.01
CA PRO A 108 3.06 13.69 1.96
C PRO A 108 3.27 14.35 3.32
N ALA A 109 3.21 13.58 4.40
CA ALA A 109 3.51 14.04 5.76
C ALA A 109 4.93 14.58 5.88
N ALA A 110 5.87 13.99 5.14
CA ALA A 110 7.20 14.53 4.90
C ALA A 110 7.71 14.04 3.54
N SER A 111 8.39 14.90 2.81
CA SER A 111 9.01 14.62 1.52
C SER A 111 10.51 14.44 1.68
N GLY A 112 11.08 13.44 1.02
CA GLY A 112 12.49 13.07 1.16
C GLY A 112 13.38 13.44 -0.02
N ASN A 113 12.80 13.88 -1.13
CA ASN A 113 13.54 14.38 -2.28
C ASN A 113 13.66 15.89 -2.20
N ASP A 114 14.72 16.44 -2.77
CA ASP A 114 15.02 17.86 -2.72
C ASP A 114 13.83 18.75 -3.09
N GLY A 115 13.14 19.22 -2.07
CA GLY A 115 12.25 20.35 -2.14
C GLY A 115 10.84 20.13 -2.68
N TYR A 116 10.39 18.91 -3.01
CA TYR A 116 8.99 18.76 -3.36
C TYR A 116 8.10 18.72 -2.12
N ASN A 117 6.98 19.42 -2.18
CA ASN A 117 5.98 19.43 -1.11
C ASN A 117 4.72 18.67 -1.50
N THR A 118 4.43 18.58 -2.77
CA THR A 118 3.19 17.98 -3.28
C THR A 118 3.44 17.23 -4.58
N ILE A 119 2.55 16.27 -4.86
CA ILE A 119 2.50 15.53 -6.13
C ILE A 119 1.15 15.85 -6.78
N ALA A 120 1.16 16.48 -7.94
CA ALA A 120 -0.04 16.91 -8.63
C ALA A 120 -0.40 15.95 -9.78
N PHE A 121 -1.57 15.35 -9.72
CA PHE A 121 -2.14 14.50 -10.75
C PHE A 121 -3.13 15.29 -11.61
N LYS A 122 -3.04 15.19 -12.92
CA LYS A 122 -3.85 15.97 -13.90
C LYS A 122 -4.59 15.09 -14.90
N ALA A 123 -4.18 13.85 -15.10
CA ALA A 123 -4.73 12.98 -16.11
C ALA A 123 -4.79 11.52 -15.66
N VAL A 124 -5.76 10.79 -16.17
CA VAL A 124 -5.86 9.35 -16.00
C VAL A 124 -4.59 8.66 -16.50
N GLY A 125 -4.11 7.67 -15.76
CA GLY A 125 -2.88 6.92 -16.05
C GLY A 125 -1.60 7.55 -15.51
N GLN A 126 -1.63 8.79 -14.98
CA GLN A 126 -0.49 9.30 -14.23
C GLN A 126 -0.30 8.51 -12.94
N ALA A 127 0.94 8.18 -12.61
CA ALA A 127 1.29 7.39 -11.45
C ALA A 127 2.54 7.92 -10.75
N ALA A 128 2.62 7.69 -9.45
CA ALA A 128 3.81 7.96 -8.66
C ALA A 128 4.11 6.74 -7.78
N THR A 129 5.35 6.29 -7.79
CA THR A 129 5.86 5.26 -6.88
C THR A 129 6.74 5.93 -5.86
N LEU A 130 6.42 5.73 -4.58
CA LEU A 130 7.14 6.30 -3.46
C LEU A 130 7.67 5.19 -2.55
N MET A 131 8.78 5.47 -1.88
CA MET A 131 9.32 4.64 -0.80
C MET A 131 9.49 5.50 0.44
N TYR A 132 9.08 4.98 1.59
CA TYR A 132 9.32 5.66 2.87
C TYR A 132 10.72 5.33 3.37
N VAL A 133 11.60 6.32 3.37
CA VAL A 133 12.99 6.18 3.77
C VAL A 133 13.30 7.14 4.91
N ASN A 134 13.86 6.62 5.99
CA ASN A 134 14.06 7.35 7.23
C ASN A 134 12.73 7.86 7.80
N THR A 135 12.37 9.10 7.59
CA THR A 135 11.15 9.73 8.10
C THR A 135 10.34 10.41 7.00
N ALA A 136 10.65 10.13 5.72
CA ALA A 136 10.07 10.85 4.60
C ALA A 136 9.73 9.95 3.42
N TRP A 137 8.75 10.35 2.62
CA TRP A 137 8.42 9.72 1.36
C TRP A 137 9.35 10.22 0.26
N MET A 138 10.09 9.30 -0.35
CA MET A 138 10.93 9.57 -1.51
C MET A 138 10.23 9.11 -2.79
N ILE A 139 10.26 9.93 -3.83
CA ILE A 139 9.77 9.55 -5.15
C ILE A 139 10.81 8.65 -5.81
N ILE A 140 10.42 7.41 -6.12
CA ILE A 140 11.24 6.44 -6.84
C ILE A 140 11.00 6.56 -8.35
N ALA A 141 9.73 6.75 -8.74
CA ALA A 141 9.37 6.89 -10.14
C ALA A 141 8.09 7.71 -10.30
N LEU A 142 8.03 8.44 -11.40
CA LEU A 142 6.83 9.10 -11.89
C LEU A 142 6.46 8.50 -13.24
N GLY A 143 5.21 8.04 -13.37
CA GLY A 143 4.64 7.51 -14.60
C GLY A 143 3.74 8.51 -15.27
N SER A 144 3.78 8.56 -16.60
CA SER A 144 2.91 9.35 -17.44
C SER A 144 2.00 8.48 -18.30
N THR A 145 0.94 9.06 -18.86
CA THR A 145 0.15 8.40 -19.89
C THR A 145 0.97 8.24 -21.17
N SER A 146 0.67 7.23 -21.98
CA SER A 146 1.37 6.94 -23.24
C SER A 146 1.43 8.10 -24.22
N ALA A 147 0.49 9.03 -24.16
CA ALA A 147 0.52 10.27 -24.93
C ALA A 147 1.67 11.21 -24.57
N GLY A 148 2.27 11.04 -23.40
CA GLY A 148 3.37 11.84 -22.89
C GLY A 148 4.73 11.53 -23.50
N LEU A 149 4.89 10.40 -24.16
CA LEU A 149 6.16 10.07 -24.84
C LEU A 149 6.35 10.81 -26.16
N ALA A 150 5.28 11.37 -26.72
CA ALA A 150 5.33 12.02 -28.05
C ALA A 150 5.22 13.55 -28.03
N GLY A 151 5.05 14.19 -26.89
CA GLY A 151 4.88 15.66 -26.91
C GLY A 151 4.31 16.27 -25.64
N GLY A 152 4.85 15.94 -24.48
CA GLY A 152 4.81 16.92 -23.41
C GLY A 152 3.76 16.80 -22.34
N THR A 153 3.12 15.66 -22.09
CA THR A 153 2.45 15.48 -20.80
C THR A 153 3.37 14.73 -19.87
N VAL A 154 4.06 15.47 -19.08
CA VAL A 154 4.90 14.96 -18.00
C VAL A 154 4.00 14.22 -16.99
N GLY A 155 4.54 13.23 -16.31
CA GLY A 155 3.90 12.57 -15.17
C GLY A 155 3.46 13.57 -14.09
N PRO A 156 3.09 13.11 -12.91
CA PRO A 156 2.75 13.99 -11.80
C PRO A 156 3.84 15.04 -11.60
N ILE A 157 3.43 16.28 -11.40
CA ILE A 157 4.36 17.39 -11.19
C ILE A 157 4.62 17.48 -9.68
N THR A 158 5.90 17.67 -9.32
CA THR A 158 6.28 18.02 -7.97
C THR A 158 6.33 19.55 -7.83
N ALA A 159 5.91 20.04 -6.68
CA ALA A 159 5.95 21.46 -6.34
C ALA A 159 6.35 21.66 -4.88
#